data_fa0e39040548b19ae75c65c90750e7ef
#
_entry.id   fa0e39040548b19ae75c65c90750e7ef
#
_cell.length_a   1.000
_cell.length_b   1.000
_cell.length_c   1.000
_cell.angle_alpha   90.00
_cell.angle_beta   90.00
_cell.angle_gamma   90.00
#
_symmetry.space_group_name_H-M   'P 1'
#
loop_
_entity.id
_entity.type
_entity.pdbx_description
1 polymer ?
#
loop_
_entity_poly.entity_id
_entity_poly.type
_entity_poly.pdbx_seq_one_letter_code
_entity_poly.pdbx_strand_id
1 'polypeptide(L)'
;TRRSSDRSEERRVGKECNSPAMTDFTMMVEDTSYMFVTGPNVVKTVTNETVTSEELGGASTHSTKSGVAHITSTNDVECLEDLKRLLSYLPQSNKEKAHNLPYELNDEIRDKLANIIPDNPNKPYDMHEVIGGVIDEDSFYEIHKNYAENILVGFARLGGKSIGIIANQPMILAGCLDVNSSKKAARFTRFCDAFNIPLLVLVDVPGFLPGTDQEWNGIIVHGAKLLYALSEATVPRVTVITRKAYGGAYDVMNSKHIGADMNFAWHSDEV
;
A
#
# COMPACT_ATOMS: atom_id res chain seq x y z
N THR A 1 8.09 -12.26 34.73
CA THR A 1 7.83 -12.39 33.30
C THR A 1 6.51 -11.76 32.87
N ARG A 2 5.57 -11.48 33.74
CA ARG A 2 4.34 -10.69 33.44
C ARG A 2 4.58 -9.17 33.36
N ARG A 3 5.77 -8.70 33.68
CA ARG A 3 6.06 -7.26 33.82
C ARG A 3 6.45 -6.53 32.52
N SER A 4 6.65 -7.21 31.40
CA SER A 4 7.02 -6.55 30.16
C SER A 4 5.82 -6.21 29.26
N SER A 5 4.78 -7.04 29.24
CA SER A 5 3.58 -6.77 28.43
C SER A 5 2.70 -5.67 29.02
N ASP A 6 2.48 -5.70 30.36
CA ASP A 6 1.67 -4.65 31.02
C ASP A 6 2.33 -3.26 30.97
N ARG A 7 3.67 -3.19 30.86
CA ARG A 7 4.38 -1.93 30.72
C ARG A 7 4.35 -1.35 29.30
N SER A 8 4.09 -2.16 28.28
CA SER A 8 4.02 -1.68 26.91
C SER A 8 2.72 -0.93 26.62
N GLU A 9 1.64 -1.24 27.29
CA GLU A 9 0.35 -0.54 27.14
C GLU A 9 0.34 0.83 27.83
N GLU A 10 0.89 0.92 29.04
CA GLU A 10 0.96 2.19 29.79
C GLU A 10 2.07 3.13 29.32
N ARG A 11 3.08 2.66 28.55
CA ARG A 11 4.26 3.42 28.15
C ARG A 11 4.32 3.76 26.66
N ARG A 12 3.25 3.59 25.91
CA ARG A 12 3.21 3.91 24.47
C ARG A 12 3.26 5.40 24.18
N VAL A 13 3.51 6.21 25.19
CA VAL A 13 3.74 7.65 25.12
C VAL A 13 5.25 7.89 25.24
N GLY A 14 5.90 8.26 24.16
CA GLY A 14 7.31 8.64 24.16
C GLY A 14 8.25 7.63 23.50
N LYS A 15 9.42 7.41 24.09
CA LYS A 15 10.57 6.70 23.49
C LYS A 15 10.31 5.30 22.93
N GLU A 16 9.23 4.63 23.29
CA GLU A 16 8.93 3.25 22.88
C GLU A 16 8.10 3.15 21.59
N CYS A 17 7.55 4.25 21.07
CA CYS A 17 6.78 4.23 19.82
C CYS A 17 7.62 3.89 18.58
N ASN A 18 8.93 3.98 18.64
CA ASN A 18 9.81 3.56 17.54
C ASN A 18 9.82 2.04 17.36
N SER A 19 9.64 1.26 18.43
CA SER A 19 9.65 -0.20 18.34
C SER A 19 8.50 -0.77 17.50
N PRO A 20 7.23 -0.37 17.69
CA PRO A 20 6.16 -0.77 16.78
C PRO A 20 6.40 -0.32 15.32
N ALA A 21 6.93 0.87 15.11
CA ALA A 21 7.21 1.39 13.77
C ALA A 21 8.35 0.64 13.02
N MET A 22 9.14 -0.16 13.73
CA MET A 22 10.15 -1.05 13.13
C MET A 22 9.55 -2.34 12.56
N THR A 23 8.31 -2.69 12.93
CA THR A 23 7.63 -3.87 12.40
C THR A 23 7.10 -3.62 10.99
N ASP A 24 6.77 -4.69 10.28
CA ASP A 24 6.27 -4.59 8.90
C ASP A 24 4.90 -3.92 8.82
N PHE A 25 4.01 -4.26 9.76
CA PHE A 25 2.67 -3.69 9.84
C PHE A 25 2.37 -3.13 11.22
N THR A 26 1.81 -1.94 11.25
CA THR A 26 1.26 -1.31 12.45
C THR A 26 -0.25 -1.22 12.28
N MET A 27 -0.97 -1.85 13.19
CA MET A 27 -2.43 -1.79 13.28
C MET A 27 -2.82 -0.89 14.46
N MET A 28 -3.78 0.00 14.25
CA MET A 28 -4.24 0.93 15.28
C MET A 28 -5.77 0.92 15.38
N VAL A 29 -6.26 0.98 16.61
CA VAL A 29 -7.69 1.09 16.88
C VAL A 29 -8.05 2.55 17.12
N GLU A 30 -9.11 3.02 16.48
CA GLU A 30 -9.60 4.41 16.60
C GLU A 30 -9.89 4.76 18.04
N ASP A 31 -9.68 6.01 18.43
CA ASP A 31 -9.93 6.61 19.73
C ASP A 31 -9.23 5.94 20.94
N THR A 32 -8.50 4.84 20.74
CA THR A 32 -7.84 4.10 21.82
C THR A 32 -6.35 3.90 21.63
N SER A 33 -5.87 3.88 20.38
CA SER A 33 -4.45 3.69 20.05
C SER A 33 -3.75 5.00 19.73
N TYR A 34 -2.66 5.28 20.43
CA TYR A 34 -1.88 6.50 20.23
C TYR A 34 -0.39 6.18 20.07
N MET A 35 0.26 6.80 19.09
CA MET A 35 1.70 6.70 18.88
C MET A 35 2.30 8.08 18.65
N PHE A 36 3.24 8.50 19.49
CA PHE A 36 4.00 9.74 19.28
C PHE A 36 5.35 9.67 20.00
N VAL A 37 6.33 10.42 19.52
CA VAL A 37 7.66 10.50 20.14
C VAL A 37 7.58 11.24 21.46
N THR A 38 6.78 12.32 21.50
CA THR A 38 6.54 13.12 22.70
C THR A 38 5.04 13.45 22.79
N GLY A 39 4.48 13.35 24.00
CA GLY A 39 3.06 13.57 24.20
C GLY A 39 2.63 15.05 24.08
N PRO A 40 1.31 15.34 24.03
CA PRO A 40 0.75 16.68 23.84
C PRO A 40 1.26 17.74 24.82
N ASN A 41 1.48 17.36 26.08
CA ASN A 41 1.98 18.28 27.09
C ASN A 41 3.42 18.76 26.81
N VAL A 42 4.27 17.89 26.29
CA VAL A 42 5.64 18.25 25.90
C VAL A 42 5.63 19.14 24.66
N VAL A 43 4.79 18.79 23.67
CA VAL A 43 4.59 19.60 22.46
C VAL A 43 4.15 21.02 22.86
N LYS A 44 3.13 21.15 23.73
CA LYS A 44 2.67 22.44 24.22
C LYS A 44 3.76 23.24 24.92
N THR A 45 4.60 22.60 25.72
CA THR A 45 5.66 23.28 26.48
C THR A 45 6.79 23.77 25.58
N VAL A 46 7.13 23.02 24.54
CA VAL A 46 8.30 23.29 23.70
C VAL A 46 7.95 24.15 22.47
N THR A 47 6.82 23.85 21.81
CA THR A 47 6.44 24.51 20.54
C THR A 47 5.27 25.50 20.70
N ASN A 48 4.62 25.55 21.87
CA ASN A 48 3.39 26.28 22.15
C ASN A 48 2.16 25.84 21.32
N GLU A 49 2.22 24.67 20.69
CA GLU A 49 1.10 24.09 19.97
C GLU A 49 0.17 23.36 20.95
N THR A 50 -1.13 23.59 20.85
CA THR A 50 -2.14 22.88 21.66
C THR A 50 -2.81 21.85 20.77
N VAL A 51 -2.57 20.57 21.04
CA VAL A 51 -3.11 19.43 20.29
C VAL A 51 -3.63 18.37 21.27
N THR A 52 -4.64 17.64 20.85
CA THR A 52 -5.12 16.45 21.57
C THR A 52 -4.23 15.24 21.26
N SER A 53 -4.38 14.15 22.01
CA SER A 53 -3.67 12.88 21.72
C SER A 53 -4.06 12.33 20.36
N GLU A 54 -5.35 12.41 20.01
CA GLU A 54 -5.86 11.96 18.72
C GLU A 54 -5.30 12.76 17.54
N GLU A 55 -5.31 14.09 17.64
CA GLU A 55 -4.75 14.97 16.60
C GLU A 55 -3.24 14.83 16.44
N LEU A 56 -2.51 14.54 17.52
CA LEU A 56 -1.05 14.39 17.49
C LEU A 56 -0.62 13.03 16.92
N GLY A 57 -1.27 11.98 17.37
CA GLY A 57 -0.81 10.63 17.02
C GLY A 57 -1.84 9.53 17.21
N GLY A 58 -3.13 9.83 17.00
CA GLY A 58 -4.19 8.83 16.96
C GLY A 58 -4.20 8.02 15.65
N ALA A 59 -5.04 7.01 15.61
CA ALA A 59 -5.19 6.10 14.47
C ALA A 59 -5.51 6.85 13.18
N SER A 60 -6.44 7.81 13.22
CA SER A 60 -6.82 8.63 12.08
C SER A 60 -5.64 9.47 11.55
N THR A 61 -4.90 10.12 12.43
CA THR A 61 -3.73 10.93 12.05
C THR A 61 -2.64 10.07 11.40
N HIS A 62 -2.37 8.89 11.96
CA HIS A 62 -1.34 8.00 11.44
C HIS A 62 -1.76 7.25 10.17
N SER A 63 -3.04 7.03 9.95
CA SER A 63 -3.53 6.42 8.71
C SER A 63 -3.68 7.40 7.54
N THR A 64 -3.82 8.71 7.80
CA THR A 64 -4.07 9.68 6.73
C THR A 64 -2.87 10.59 6.45
N LYS A 65 -2.15 11.05 7.50
CA LYS A 65 -1.10 12.07 7.38
C LYS A 65 0.31 11.48 7.36
N SER A 66 0.64 10.60 8.30
CA SER A 66 2.00 10.12 8.47
C SER A 66 2.29 8.77 7.79
N GLY A 67 1.27 7.96 7.53
CA GLY A 67 1.41 6.61 7.00
C GLY A 67 2.08 5.62 7.97
N VAL A 68 2.08 5.90 9.27
CA VAL A 68 2.60 4.98 10.29
C VAL A 68 1.63 3.82 10.51
N ALA A 69 0.31 4.09 10.57
CA ALA A 69 -0.71 3.06 10.65
C ALA A 69 -1.01 2.49 9.26
N HIS A 70 -0.80 1.21 9.11
CA HIS A 70 -1.07 0.46 7.88
C HIS A 70 -2.54 0.05 7.77
N ILE A 71 -3.13 -0.27 8.92
CA ILE A 71 -4.51 -0.73 9.07
C ILE A 71 -5.10 -0.02 10.28
N THR A 72 -6.32 0.46 10.14
CA THR A 72 -7.09 1.05 11.24
C THR A 72 -8.42 0.33 11.35
N SER A 73 -8.82 0.03 12.58
CA SER A 73 -10.04 -0.69 12.91
C SER A 73 -10.83 0.12 13.93
N THR A 74 -12.15 0.00 13.94
CA THR A 74 -13.04 0.76 14.82
C THR A 74 -13.02 0.24 16.26
N ASN A 75 -12.63 -1.02 16.45
CA ASN A 75 -12.55 -1.68 17.75
C ASN A 75 -11.55 -2.85 17.75
N ASP A 76 -11.24 -3.36 18.94
CA ASP A 76 -10.26 -4.44 19.14
C ASP A 76 -10.67 -5.75 18.44
N VAL A 77 -11.95 -6.06 18.37
CA VAL A 77 -12.43 -7.30 17.72
C VAL A 77 -12.18 -7.25 16.23
N GLU A 78 -12.55 -6.14 15.58
CA GLU A 78 -12.27 -5.90 14.17
C GLU A 78 -10.77 -5.93 13.88
N CYS A 79 -9.96 -5.30 14.74
CA CYS A 79 -8.50 -5.32 14.62
C CYS A 79 -7.93 -6.74 14.66
N LEU A 80 -8.46 -7.62 15.52
CA LEU A 80 -8.05 -9.02 15.56
C LEU A 80 -8.52 -9.83 14.36
N GLU A 81 -9.67 -9.51 13.79
CA GLU A 81 -10.16 -10.10 12.54
C GLU A 81 -9.30 -9.66 11.35
N ASP A 82 -8.98 -8.39 11.26
CA ASP A 82 -8.05 -7.83 10.27
C ASP A 82 -6.67 -8.49 10.37
N LEU A 83 -6.17 -8.69 11.59
CA LEU A 83 -4.92 -9.40 11.81
C LEU A 83 -4.96 -10.84 11.28
N LYS A 84 -6.05 -11.58 11.56
CA LYS A 84 -6.23 -12.94 11.04
C LYS A 84 -6.29 -12.94 9.52
N ARG A 85 -6.99 -11.97 8.93
CA ARG A 85 -7.08 -11.80 7.49
C ARG A 85 -5.72 -11.51 6.88
N LEU A 86 -4.94 -10.58 7.44
CA LEU A 86 -3.57 -10.30 7.03
C LEU A 86 -2.70 -11.56 7.05
N LEU A 87 -2.70 -12.29 8.17
CA LEU A 87 -1.91 -13.50 8.33
C LEU A 87 -2.29 -14.61 7.34
N SER A 88 -3.54 -14.64 6.86
CA SER A 88 -3.98 -15.64 5.89
C SER A 88 -3.29 -15.51 4.52
N TYR A 89 -2.77 -14.33 4.17
CA TYR A 89 -2.03 -14.10 2.91
C TYR A 89 -0.54 -14.43 3.02
N LEU A 90 -0.03 -14.54 4.24
CA LEU A 90 1.40 -14.67 4.50
C LEU A 90 1.82 -16.13 4.68
N PRO A 91 3.06 -16.49 4.31
CA PRO A 91 3.63 -17.78 4.69
C PRO A 91 3.96 -17.81 6.19
N GLN A 92 4.15 -19.01 6.74
CA GLN A 92 4.59 -19.20 8.13
C GLN A 92 6.02 -18.69 8.37
N SER A 93 6.82 -18.66 7.33
CA SER A 93 8.18 -18.12 7.37
C SER A 93 8.61 -17.63 5.98
N ASN A 94 9.64 -16.80 5.91
CA ASN A 94 10.23 -16.34 4.66
C ASN A 94 10.88 -17.45 3.80
N LYS A 95 10.94 -18.68 4.29
CA LYS A 95 11.46 -19.85 3.57
C LYS A 95 10.35 -20.67 2.89
N GLU A 96 9.10 -20.29 3.13
CA GLU A 96 7.92 -20.99 2.64
C GLU A 96 7.11 -20.11 1.69
N LYS A 97 6.18 -20.74 0.97
CA LYS A 97 5.19 -20.04 0.16
C LYS A 97 3.89 -19.96 0.95
N ALA A 98 3.12 -18.90 0.73
CA ALA A 98 1.78 -18.79 1.30
C ALA A 98 0.88 -19.95 0.86
N HIS A 99 -0.05 -20.34 1.72
CA HIS A 99 -1.00 -21.42 1.44
C HIS A 99 -1.90 -21.08 0.24
N ASN A 100 -2.08 -22.04 -0.65
CA ASN A 100 -3.07 -21.94 -1.71
C ASN A 100 -4.45 -22.28 -1.17
N LEU A 101 -5.46 -21.51 -1.59
CA LEU A 101 -6.86 -21.82 -1.33
C LEU A 101 -7.51 -22.42 -2.59
N PRO A 102 -8.57 -23.24 -2.43
CA PRO A 102 -9.42 -23.61 -3.56
C PRO A 102 -10.01 -22.34 -4.20
N TYR A 103 -10.15 -22.32 -5.50
CA TYR A 103 -10.76 -21.23 -6.23
C TYR A 103 -11.68 -21.76 -7.33
N GLU A 104 -12.70 -20.97 -7.67
CA GLU A 104 -13.57 -21.20 -8.81
C GLU A 104 -13.43 -20.01 -9.77
N LEU A 105 -13.34 -20.32 -11.06
CA LEU A 105 -13.31 -19.29 -12.10
C LEU A 105 -14.73 -18.72 -12.29
N ASN A 106 -14.87 -17.41 -12.13
CA ASN A 106 -16.09 -16.69 -12.43
C ASN A 106 -15.95 -15.96 -13.78
N ASP A 107 -16.48 -16.55 -14.84
CA ASP A 107 -16.38 -15.97 -16.18
C ASP A 107 -17.27 -14.71 -16.38
N GLU A 108 -18.33 -14.53 -15.59
CA GLU A 108 -19.21 -13.36 -15.69
C GLU A 108 -18.49 -12.05 -15.33
N ILE A 109 -17.47 -12.10 -14.46
CA ILE A 109 -16.69 -10.93 -14.06
C ILE A 109 -15.79 -10.49 -15.22
N ARG A 110 -15.28 -11.41 -16.02
CA ARG A 110 -14.37 -11.13 -17.15
C ARG A 110 -15.01 -10.29 -18.24
N ASP A 111 -16.29 -10.53 -18.53
CA ASP A 111 -17.02 -9.75 -19.54
C ASP A 111 -17.20 -8.28 -19.14
N LYS A 112 -17.25 -8.00 -17.84
CA LYS A 112 -17.32 -6.64 -17.29
C LYS A 112 -15.98 -5.89 -17.44
N LEU A 113 -14.85 -6.59 -17.36
CA LEU A 113 -13.52 -5.99 -17.46
C LEU A 113 -13.30 -5.24 -18.77
N ALA A 114 -13.82 -5.76 -19.88
CA ALA A 114 -13.64 -5.15 -21.21
C ALA A 114 -14.15 -3.70 -21.31
N ASN A 115 -15.08 -3.29 -20.44
CA ASN A 115 -15.74 -1.99 -20.51
C ASN A 115 -15.49 -1.10 -19.27
N ILE A 116 -14.67 -1.53 -18.32
CA ILE A 116 -14.40 -0.76 -17.07
C ILE A 116 -13.56 0.48 -17.38
N ILE A 117 -12.58 0.35 -18.26
CA ILE A 117 -11.67 1.44 -18.61
C ILE A 117 -12.33 2.30 -19.69
N PRO A 118 -12.54 3.61 -19.44
CA PRO A 118 -13.18 4.47 -20.42
C PRO A 118 -12.28 4.72 -21.63
N ASP A 119 -12.87 4.77 -22.84
CA ASP A 119 -12.15 5.17 -24.08
C ASP A 119 -11.60 6.60 -24.02
N ASN A 120 -12.24 7.47 -23.25
CA ASN A 120 -11.76 8.85 -23.06
C ASN A 120 -10.62 8.87 -22.04
N PRO A 121 -9.37 9.20 -22.44
CA PRO A 121 -8.21 9.18 -21.56
C PRO A 121 -8.26 10.18 -20.40
N ASN A 122 -9.16 11.17 -20.48
CA ASN A 122 -9.35 12.18 -19.43
C ASN A 122 -10.46 11.81 -18.43
N LYS A 123 -11.22 10.76 -18.68
CA LYS A 123 -12.25 10.30 -17.76
C LYS A 123 -11.61 9.37 -16.73
N PRO A 124 -11.61 9.72 -15.42
CA PRO A 124 -11.11 8.82 -14.39
C PRO A 124 -12.02 7.60 -14.23
N TYR A 125 -11.45 6.50 -13.73
CA TYR A 125 -12.16 5.29 -13.32
C TYR A 125 -11.55 4.79 -12.01
N ASP A 126 -12.29 3.97 -11.28
CA ASP A 126 -11.80 3.38 -10.03
C ASP A 126 -11.00 2.11 -10.31
N MET A 127 -9.72 2.12 -9.96
CA MET A 127 -8.85 0.96 -10.14
C MET A 127 -9.28 -0.23 -9.26
N HIS A 128 -10.04 -0.03 -8.19
CA HIS A 128 -10.60 -1.13 -7.40
C HIS A 128 -11.53 -2.03 -8.24
N GLU A 129 -12.27 -1.46 -9.19
CA GLU A 129 -13.14 -2.25 -10.07
C GLU A 129 -12.32 -3.16 -11.00
N VAL A 130 -11.18 -2.65 -11.51
CA VAL A 130 -10.25 -3.45 -12.32
C VAL A 130 -9.62 -4.55 -11.49
N ILE A 131 -9.13 -4.22 -10.28
CA ILE A 131 -8.57 -5.19 -9.35
C ILE A 131 -9.60 -6.29 -9.08
N GLY A 132 -10.83 -5.94 -8.68
CA GLY A 132 -11.89 -6.88 -8.36
C GLY A 132 -12.28 -7.81 -9.53
N GLY A 133 -12.10 -7.35 -10.77
CA GLY A 133 -12.34 -8.17 -11.96
C GLY A 133 -11.20 -9.12 -12.34
N VAL A 134 -9.99 -8.90 -11.80
CA VAL A 134 -8.79 -9.71 -12.12
C VAL A 134 -8.54 -10.78 -11.07
N ILE A 135 -8.81 -10.48 -9.80
CA ILE A 135 -8.51 -11.35 -8.66
C ILE A 135 -9.66 -12.28 -8.29
N ASP A 136 -9.42 -13.21 -7.38
CA ASP A 136 -10.47 -14.04 -6.80
C ASP A 136 -11.44 -13.16 -5.98
N GLU A 137 -12.73 -13.50 -6.00
CA GLU A 137 -13.81 -12.72 -5.41
C GLU A 137 -13.51 -12.35 -3.94
N ASP A 138 -13.77 -11.09 -3.56
CA ASP A 138 -13.60 -10.53 -2.21
C ASP A 138 -12.22 -10.72 -1.58
N SER A 139 -11.21 -11.05 -2.39
CA SER A 139 -9.88 -11.35 -1.87
C SER A 139 -8.97 -10.13 -1.72
N PHE A 140 -9.35 -8.93 -2.14
CA PHE A 140 -8.49 -7.76 -1.98
C PHE A 140 -8.44 -7.28 -0.53
N TYR A 141 -7.24 -7.25 0.04
CA TYR A 141 -6.96 -6.71 1.37
C TYR A 141 -6.01 -5.53 1.24
N GLU A 142 -6.58 -4.33 1.19
CA GLU A 142 -5.85 -3.09 0.98
C GLU A 142 -5.07 -2.67 2.22
N ILE A 143 -3.82 -2.28 2.04
CA ILE A 143 -2.91 -1.75 3.05
C ILE A 143 -2.76 -0.24 2.83
N HIS A 144 -2.74 0.57 3.91
CA HIS A 144 -2.69 2.02 3.82
C HIS A 144 -3.84 2.63 3.00
N LYS A 145 -5.05 2.14 3.21
CA LYS A 145 -6.22 2.57 2.45
C LYS A 145 -6.40 4.09 2.40
N ASN A 146 -6.16 4.77 3.52
CA ASN A 146 -6.38 6.21 3.67
C ASN A 146 -5.08 7.04 3.51
N TYR A 147 -3.97 6.43 3.10
CA TYR A 147 -2.68 7.11 2.92
C TYR A 147 -2.18 6.97 1.50
N ALA A 148 -1.78 8.08 0.89
CA ALA A 148 -1.32 8.11 -0.49
C ALA A 148 -2.28 7.34 -1.42
N GLU A 149 -3.53 7.77 -1.46
CA GLU A 149 -4.64 7.09 -2.14
C GLU A 149 -4.49 7.06 -3.68
N ASN A 150 -3.55 7.85 -4.22
CA ASN A 150 -3.15 7.83 -5.64
C ASN A 150 -2.43 6.55 -6.07
N ILE A 151 -2.04 5.69 -5.10
CA ILE A 151 -1.55 4.35 -5.33
C ILE A 151 -2.20 3.36 -4.36
N LEU A 152 -2.65 2.24 -4.88
CA LEU A 152 -3.21 1.14 -4.13
C LEU A 152 -2.15 0.08 -3.92
N VAL A 153 -2.01 -0.40 -2.70
CA VAL A 153 -1.20 -1.58 -2.39
C VAL A 153 -1.98 -2.50 -1.47
N GLY A 154 -1.86 -3.79 -1.67
CA GLY A 154 -2.57 -4.75 -0.84
C GLY A 154 -2.31 -6.19 -1.26
N PHE A 155 -2.79 -7.10 -0.45
CA PHE A 155 -2.76 -8.53 -0.76
C PHE A 155 -4.06 -8.94 -1.45
N ALA A 156 -3.96 -9.92 -2.33
CA ALA A 156 -5.10 -10.53 -2.98
C ALA A 156 -4.83 -12.01 -3.23
N ARG A 157 -5.82 -12.69 -3.82
CA ARG A 157 -5.62 -14.03 -4.34
C ARG A 157 -5.90 -14.06 -5.84
N LEU A 158 -5.10 -14.82 -6.54
CA LEU A 158 -5.28 -15.07 -7.97
C LEU A 158 -5.13 -16.57 -8.20
N GLY A 159 -6.23 -17.23 -8.53
CA GLY A 159 -6.28 -18.68 -8.63
C GLY A 159 -5.93 -19.36 -7.31
N GLY A 160 -6.42 -18.86 -6.19
CA GLY A 160 -6.17 -19.32 -4.83
C GLY A 160 -4.80 -18.97 -4.25
N LYS A 161 -3.89 -18.38 -5.05
CA LYS A 161 -2.52 -18.04 -4.64
C LYS A 161 -2.44 -16.61 -4.12
N SER A 162 -1.75 -16.41 -2.99
CA SER A 162 -1.49 -15.05 -2.49
C SER A 162 -0.57 -14.28 -3.43
N ILE A 163 -0.98 -13.05 -3.76
CA ILE A 163 -0.21 -12.08 -4.54
C ILE A 163 -0.25 -10.72 -3.86
N GLY A 164 0.76 -9.90 -4.12
CA GLY A 164 0.76 -8.48 -3.80
C GLY A 164 0.31 -7.67 -5.02
N ILE A 165 -0.55 -6.70 -4.80
CA ILE A 165 -1.02 -5.76 -5.84
C ILE A 165 -0.41 -4.40 -5.58
N ILE A 166 0.07 -3.77 -6.66
CA ILE A 166 0.48 -2.37 -6.69
C ILE A 166 -0.22 -1.75 -7.90
N ALA A 167 -1.02 -0.73 -7.69
CA ALA A 167 -1.81 -0.15 -8.77
C ALA A 167 -1.93 1.37 -8.64
N ASN A 168 -1.84 2.10 -9.75
CA ASN A 168 -2.16 3.52 -9.76
C ASN A 168 -3.68 3.72 -9.62
N GLN A 169 -4.12 4.75 -8.89
CA GLN A 169 -5.53 5.11 -8.77
C GLN A 169 -5.82 6.39 -9.57
N PRO A 170 -6.39 6.28 -10.78
CA PRO A 170 -6.63 7.44 -11.65
C PRO A 170 -7.62 8.46 -11.09
N MET A 171 -8.47 8.07 -10.14
CA MET A 171 -9.41 8.99 -9.48
C MET A 171 -8.69 10.00 -8.59
N ILE A 172 -7.52 9.67 -8.10
CA ILE A 172 -6.74 10.50 -7.16
C ILE A 172 -5.47 10.97 -7.86
N LEU A 173 -5.29 12.28 -7.96
CA LEU A 173 -4.13 12.89 -8.63
C LEU A 173 -3.85 12.32 -10.04
N ALA A 174 -4.90 11.87 -10.74
CA ALA A 174 -4.82 11.19 -12.04
C ALA A 174 -3.86 9.98 -12.06
N GLY A 175 -3.57 9.35 -10.92
CA GLY A 175 -2.61 8.26 -10.81
C GLY A 175 -1.14 8.69 -10.80
N CYS A 176 -0.83 10.00 -10.72
CA CYS A 176 0.55 10.48 -10.62
C CYS A 176 1.26 9.91 -9.39
N LEU A 177 2.56 9.66 -9.53
CA LEU A 177 3.41 9.28 -8.40
C LEU A 177 3.88 10.54 -7.65
N ASP A 178 3.77 10.53 -6.34
CA ASP A 178 4.31 11.51 -5.42
C ASP A 178 5.28 10.89 -4.41
N VAL A 179 5.80 11.69 -3.50
CA VAL A 179 6.72 11.23 -2.44
C VAL A 179 6.09 10.12 -1.61
N ASN A 180 4.83 10.27 -1.24
CA ASN A 180 4.17 9.34 -0.31
C ASN A 180 3.78 8.03 -1.01
N SER A 181 3.24 8.09 -2.23
CA SER A 181 2.93 6.90 -3.01
C SER A 181 4.19 6.09 -3.35
N SER A 182 5.30 6.76 -3.67
CA SER A 182 6.58 6.12 -3.91
C SER A 182 7.09 5.37 -2.68
N LYS A 183 6.98 5.97 -1.49
CA LYS A 183 7.33 5.32 -0.21
C LYS A 183 6.43 4.12 0.09
N LYS A 184 5.11 4.28 -0.06
CA LYS A 184 4.10 3.26 0.18
C LYS A 184 4.36 2.02 -0.69
N ALA A 185 4.50 2.21 -2.00
CA ALA A 185 4.74 1.14 -2.94
C ALA A 185 6.12 0.46 -2.74
N ALA A 186 7.18 1.24 -2.52
CA ALA A 186 8.52 0.69 -2.30
C ALA A 186 8.58 -0.20 -1.05
N ARG A 187 7.96 0.23 0.06
CA ARG A 187 7.90 -0.55 1.29
C ARG A 187 7.13 -1.85 1.08
N PHE A 188 5.97 -1.78 0.43
CA PHE A 188 5.14 -2.95 0.15
C PHE A 188 5.85 -3.95 -0.77
N THR A 189 6.52 -3.48 -1.82
CA THR A 189 7.35 -4.30 -2.72
C THR A 189 8.39 -5.11 -1.95
N ARG A 190 9.15 -4.45 -1.08
CA ARG A 190 10.20 -5.10 -0.29
C ARG A 190 9.64 -6.13 0.69
N PHE A 191 8.46 -5.86 1.25
CA PHE A 191 7.78 -6.84 2.09
C PHE A 191 7.39 -8.08 1.28
N CYS A 192 6.75 -7.90 0.13
CA CYS A 192 6.36 -9.01 -0.74
C CYS A 192 7.56 -9.85 -1.17
N ASP A 193 8.67 -9.21 -1.52
CA ASP A 193 9.91 -9.90 -1.87
C ASP A 193 10.47 -10.71 -0.70
N ALA A 194 10.52 -10.14 0.50
CA ALA A 194 11.00 -10.81 1.70
C ALA A 194 10.20 -12.05 2.09
N PHE A 195 8.90 -12.09 1.74
CA PHE A 195 7.99 -13.19 2.07
C PHE A 195 7.57 -14.05 0.86
N ASN A 196 8.28 -13.97 -0.25
CA ASN A 196 8.05 -14.77 -1.46
C ASN A 196 6.63 -14.61 -2.05
N ILE A 197 6.07 -13.40 -2.01
CA ILE A 197 4.74 -13.07 -2.52
C ILE A 197 4.91 -12.44 -3.91
N PRO A 198 4.43 -13.09 -4.99
CA PRO A 198 4.49 -12.53 -6.34
C PRO A 198 3.74 -11.21 -6.45
N LEU A 199 4.18 -10.33 -7.35
CA LEU A 199 3.62 -9.01 -7.55
C LEU A 199 2.85 -8.90 -8.87
N LEU A 200 1.65 -8.34 -8.80
CA LEU A 200 0.89 -7.84 -9.94
C LEU A 200 0.87 -6.31 -9.88
N VAL A 201 1.39 -5.68 -10.93
CA VAL A 201 1.43 -4.21 -11.04
C VAL A 201 0.47 -3.76 -12.13
N LEU A 202 -0.52 -2.93 -11.77
CA LEU A 202 -1.48 -2.34 -12.68
C LEU A 202 -1.11 -0.88 -12.91
N VAL A 203 -0.86 -0.51 -14.16
CA VAL A 203 -0.26 0.79 -14.50
C VAL A 203 -1.26 1.68 -15.23
N ASP A 204 -1.57 2.82 -14.64
CA ASP A 204 -2.18 3.98 -15.28
C ASP A 204 -1.52 5.24 -14.70
N VAL A 205 -0.33 5.59 -15.21
CA VAL A 205 0.50 6.64 -14.65
C VAL A 205 0.90 7.67 -15.71
N PRO A 206 0.46 8.94 -15.59
CA PRO A 206 0.84 9.99 -16.51
C PRO A 206 2.22 10.61 -16.21
N GLY A 207 2.75 10.42 -15.01
CA GLY A 207 4.02 11.01 -14.62
C GLY A 207 4.20 11.07 -13.09
N PHE A 208 5.30 11.70 -12.68
CA PHE A 208 5.46 12.14 -11.29
C PHE A 208 4.70 13.45 -11.08
N LEU A 209 4.16 13.65 -9.88
CA LEU A 209 3.45 14.87 -9.51
C LEU A 209 4.45 16.06 -9.51
N PRO A 210 4.23 17.09 -10.33
CA PRO A 210 5.11 18.25 -10.38
C PRO A 210 4.86 19.20 -9.20
N GLY A 211 5.84 20.00 -8.86
CA GLY A 211 5.71 21.09 -7.89
C GLY A 211 6.88 21.18 -6.92
N THR A 212 7.11 22.38 -6.40
CA THR A 212 8.21 22.67 -5.47
C THR A 212 8.11 21.86 -4.19
N ASP A 213 6.90 21.58 -3.71
CA ASP A 213 6.69 20.72 -2.55
C ASP A 213 7.25 19.31 -2.79
N GLN A 214 6.98 18.72 -3.94
CA GLN A 214 7.49 17.39 -4.29
C GLN A 214 9.02 17.39 -4.47
N GLU A 215 9.55 18.40 -5.15
CA GLU A 215 11.00 18.53 -5.38
C GLU A 215 11.77 18.70 -4.06
N TRP A 216 11.29 19.61 -3.21
CA TRP A 216 11.95 19.88 -1.92
C TRP A 216 11.79 18.76 -0.90
N ASN A 217 10.72 17.99 -0.97
CA ASN A 217 10.53 16.78 -0.17
C ASN A 217 11.20 15.54 -0.78
N GLY A 218 11.97 15.69 -1.87
CA GLY A 218 12.86 14.68 -2.41
C GLY A 218 12.18 13.60 -3.26
N ILE A 219 11.25 14.01 -4.14
CA ILE A 219 10.58 13.09 -5.09
C ILE A 219 11.57 12.23 -5.87
N ILE A 220 12.73 12.80 -6.27
CA ILE A 220 13.79 12.08 -7.00
C ILE A 220 14.30 10.89 -6.16
N VAL A 221 14.59 11.14 -4.87
CA VAL A 221 15.10 10.09 -3.96
C VAL A 221 14.02 9.03 -3.68
N HIS A 222 12.79 9.45 -3.50
CA HIS A 222 11.70 8.53 -3.17
C HIS A 222 11.21 7.74 -4.38
N GLY A 223 11.19 8.35 -5.57
CA GLY A 223 10.98 7.63 -6.84
C GLY A 223 12.09 6.62 -7.11
N ALA A 224 13.35 6.99 -6.87
CA ALA A 224 14.48 6.07 -6.96
C ALA A 224 14.37 4.88 -5.98
N LYS A 225 13.79 5.07 -4.78
CA LYS A 225 13.55 3.95 -3.84
C LYS A 225 12.53 2.96 -4.40
N LEU A 226 11.49 3.42 -5.07
CA LEU A 226 10.51 2.54 -5.71
C LEU A 226 11.14 1.77 -6.88
N LEU A 227 11.87 2.49 -7.74
CA LEU A 227 12.63 1.89 -8.83
C LEU A 227 13.58 0.80 -8.32
N TYR A 228 14.36 1.10 -7.28
CA TYR A 228 15.30 0.17 -6.68
C TYR A 228 14.59 -1.05 -6.10
N ALA A 229 13.51 -0.85 -5.34
CA ALA A 229 12.75 -1.95 -4.74
C ALA A 229 12.22 -2.93 -5.78
N LEU A 230 11.65 -2.43 -6.89
CA LEU A 230 11.15 -3.26 -7.97
C LEU A 230 12.27 -3.90 -8.80
N SER A 231 13.41 -3.21 -9.00
CA SER A 231 14.55 -3.77 -9.74
C SER A 231 15.24 -4.90 -8.96
N GLU A 232 15.31 -4.79 -7.63
CA GLU A 232 15.99 -5.76 -6.76
C GLU A 232 15.10 -6.97 -6.42
N ALA A 233 13.78 -6.82 -6.50
CA ALA A 233 12.83 -7.86 -6.12
C ALA A 233 13.05 -9.14 -6.93
N THR A 234 13.11 -10.28 -6.21
CA THR A 234 13.39 -11.62 -6.75
C THR A 234 12.13 -12.43 -6.99
N VAL A 235 10.99 -11.98 -6.46
CA VAL A 235 9.69 -12.63 -6.70
C VAL A 235 9.19 -12.37 -8.13
N PRO A 236 8.35 -13.27 -8.69
CA PRO A 236 7.72 -13.03 -9.98
C PRO A 236 6.96 -11.71 -10.00
N ARG A 237 7.17 -10.90 -11.04
CA ARG A 237 6.59 -9.58 -11.22
C ARG A 237 5.92 -9.47 -12.59
N VAL A 238 4.62 -9.30 -12.55
CA VAL A 238 3.81 -9.16 -13.77
C VAL A 238 3.25 -7.74 -13.81
N THR A 239 3.35 -7.09 -14.96
CA THR A 239 2.80 -5.75 -15.19
C THR A 239 1.68 -5.83 -16.21
N VAL A 240 0.60 -5.09 -15.95
CA VAL A 240 -0.47 -4.85 -16.91
C VAL A 240 -0.64 -3.34 -17.04
N ILE A 241 -0.36 -2.81 -18.21
CA ILE A 241 -0.64 -1.41 -18.56
C ILE A 241 -2.13 -1.34 -18.87
N THR A 242 -2.87 -0.63 -18.01
CA THR A 242 -4.32 -0.49 -18.18
C THR A 242 -4.68 0.68 -19.08
N ARG A 243 -3.91 1.78 -19.00
CA ARG A 243 -4.10 2.94 -19.87
C ARG A 243 -2.79 3.71 -20.07
N LYS A 244 -2.47 4.71 -19.24
CA LYS A 244 -1.29 5.59 -19.41
C LYS A 244 -0.04 4.95 -18.82
N ALA A 245 1.05 5.00 -19.56
CA ALA A 245 2.36 4.52 -19.09
C ALA A 245 3.47 5.46 -19.60
N TYR A 246 3.56 6.68 -19.02
CA TYR A 246 4.40 7.72 -19.58
C TYR A 246 5.72 7.92 -18.83
N GLY A 247 6.81 7.97 -19.61
CA GLY A 247 8.14 8.41 -19.21
C GLY A 247 8.70 7.67 -18.01
N GLY A 248 9.52 8.36 -17.19
CA GLY A 248 10.18 7.76 -16.03
C GLY A 248 9.25 7.25 -14.93
N ALA A 249 7.99 7.70 -14.87
CA ALA A 249 7.02 7.15 -13.93
C ALA A 249 6.57 5.74 -14.33
N TYR A 250 6.46 5.46 -15.62
CA TYR A 250 6.26 4.09 -16.09
C TYR A 250 7.47 3.21 -15.74
N ASP A 251 8.70 3.72 -15.92
CA ASP A 251 9.89 2.94 -15.61
C ASP A 251 9.87 2.45 -14.16
N VAL A 252 9.52 3.29 -13.20
CA VAL A 252 9.47 2.91 -11.77
C VAL A 252 8.27 2.02 -11.40
N MET A 253 7.28 1.87 -12.28
CA MET A 253 6.11 1.01 -12.07
C MET A 253 6.31 -0.39 -12.69
N ASN A 254 7.47 -0.99 -12.45
CA ASN A 254 7.80 -2.34 -12.90
C ASN A 254 7.76 -2.50 -14.43
N SER A 255 8.38 -1.57 -15.15
CA SER A 255 8.50 -1.68 -16.59
C SER A 255 9.37 -2.86 -17.01
N LYS A 256 9.26 -3.23 -18.27
CA LYS A 256 10.13 -4.25 -18.86
C LYS A 256 11.61 -3.87 -18.80
N HIS A 257 11.92 -2.57 -18.85
CA HIS A 257 13.27 -2.03 -18.80
C HIS A 257 14.00 -2.35 -17.49
N ILE A 258 13.27 -2.45 -16.38
CA ILE A 258 13.83 -2.79 -15.06
C ILE A 258 13.70 -4.27 -14.72
N GLY A 259 13.37 -5.11 -15.70
CA GLY A 259 13.37 -6.56 -15.54
C GLY A 259 12.07 -7.17 -15.06
N ALA A 260 10.91 -6.55 -15.32
CA ALA A 260 9.63 -7.23 -15.14
C ALA A 260 9.58 -8.53 -15.95
N ASP A 261 9.10 -9.61 -15.35
CA ASP A 261 9.06 -10.93 -15.98
C ASP A 261 8.11 -10.97 -17.17
N MET A 262 6.93 -10.36 -17.00
CA MET A 262 5.92 -10.25 -18.05
C MET A 262 5.26 -8.89 -18.03
N ASN A 263 5.05 -8.31 -19.22
CA ASN A 263 4.29 -7.08 -19.41
C ASN A 263 3.17 -7.34 -20.40
N PHE A 264 1.96 -6.99 -20.00
CA PHE A 264 0.77 -7.00 -20.82
C PHE A 264 0.25 -5.58 -20.99
N ALA A 265 -0.43 -5.36 -22.09
CA ALA A 265 -1.09 -4.10 -22.38
C ALA A 265 -2.58 -4.36 -22.60
N TRP A 266 -3.42 -3.51 -22.01
CA TRP A 266 -4.86 -3.50 -22.26
C TRP A 266 -5.12 -2.87 -23.63
N HIS A 267 -6.28 -3.09 -24.23
CA HIS A 267 -6.62 -2.51 -25.53
C HIS A 267 -6.72 -0.97 -25.51
N SER A 268 -6.78 -0.36 -24.34
CA SER A 268 -6.83 1.10 -24.11
C SER A 268 -5.47 1.70 -23.70
N ASP A 269 -4.38 0.95 -23.85
CA ASP A 269 -3.05 1.41 -23.43
C ASP A 269 -2.51 2.55 -24.29
N GLU A 270 -1.79 3.46 -23.63
CA GLU A 270 -1.04 4.55 -24.23
C GLU A 270 0.37 4.60 -23.60
N VAL A 271 1.39 4.30 -24.37
CA VAL A 271 2.80 4.23 -23.90
C VAL A 271 3.62 5.36 -24.50
#